data_b438ee8c2fd525253ff57881dbda1d96
#
_entry.id   b438ee8c2fd525253ff57881dbda1d96
#
_cell.length_a   1.000
_cell.length_b   1.000
_cell.length_c   1.000
_cell.angle_alpha   90.00
_cell.angle_beta   90.00
_cell.angle_gamma   90.00
#
_symmetry.space_group_name_H-M   'P 1'
#
loop_
_entity.id
_entity.type
_entity.pdbx_description
1 polymer ?
#
loop_
_entity_poly.entity_id
_entity_poly.type
_entity_poly.pdbx_seq_one_letter_code
_entity_poly.pdbx_strand_id
1 'polypeptide(L)'
;MRYKRKGGGSLGVDYHITDDLTWGTAWNYTRAEMRGNTSKTYDQNIVGTALSWKPDNWTFSLGGGWYQNFMTTKKVSVNDYFAGDAWGLEYFAGYTFPVGQYALKSVQPYFMGDRIEYVNGRNYLRTDNGVGISFQLDYGFRVDYEHVFTSSTDNLGDMNLVRLRYDF
;
A
#
# COMPACT_ATOMS: atom_id res chain seq x y z
N MET A 1 -20.04 -14.93 4.43
CA MET A 1 -20.24 -13.69 5.19
C MET A 1 -19.97 -12.51 4.28
N ARG A 2 -20.77 -11.45 4.31
CA ARG A 2 -20.60 -10.30 3.42
C ARG A 2 -20.30 -9.06 4.24
N TYR A 3 -19.23 -8.39 3.87
CA TYR A 3 -18.86 -7.07 4.34
C TYR A 3 -19.61 -6.01 3.52
N LYS A 4 -20.19 -5.01 4.19
CA LYS A 4 -20.83 -3.88 3.53
C LYS A 4 -20.28 -2.58 4.12
N ARG A 5 -19.58 -1.80 3.28
CA ARG A 5 -19.21 -0.44 3.62
C ARG A 5 -20.47 0.42 3.72
N LYS A 6 -20.65 1.12 4.83
CA LYS A 6 -21.82 1.98 5.10
C LYS A 6 -21.53 3.44 4.77
N GLY A 7 -20.30 3.86 4.95
CA GLY A 7 -19.87 5.23 4.71
C GLY A 7 -18.41 5.40 5.07
N GLY A 8 -17.91 6.56 4.81
CA GLY A 8 -16.54 6.92 5.14
C GLY A 8 -16.12 8.17 4.38
N GLY A 9 -14.96 8.66 4.72
CA GLY A 9 -14.32 9.80 4.08
C GLY A 9 -12.84 9.77 4.31
N SER A 10 -12.11 10.57 3.56
CA SER A 10 -10.67 10.74 3.70
C SER A 10 -10.32 12.22 3.59
N LEU A 11 -9.29 12.59 4.31
CA LEU A 11 -8.65 13.89 4.24
C LEU A 11 -7.15 13.65 4.13
N GLY A 12 -6.50 14.31 3.17
CA GLY A 12 -5.06 14.28 3.01
C GLY A 12 -4.52 15.68 2.80
N VAL A 13 -3.29 15.89 3.23
CA VAL A 13 -2.54 17.13 3.05
C VAL A 13 -1.14 16.78 2.64
N ASP A 14 -0.68 17.39 1.53
CA ASP A 14 0.69 17.33 1.07
C ASP A 14 1.35 18.69 1.26
N TYR A 15 2.53 18.68 1.83
CA TYR A 15 3.36 19.86 2.04
C TYR A 15 4.67 19.69 1.28
N HIS A 16 4.91 20.56 0.30
CA HIS A 16 6.17 20.62 -0.45
C HIS A 16 7.21 21.37 0.38
N ILE A 17 8.17 20.63 0.92
CA ILE A 17 9.28 21.19 1.71
C ILE A 17 10.28 21.86 0.77
N THR A 18 10.57 21.19 -0.36
CA THR A 18 11.31 21.71 -1.51
C THR A 18 10.65 21.23 -2.79
N ASP A 19 11.18 21.61 -3.96
CA ASP A 19 10.67 21.12 -5.25
C ASP A 19 10.73 19.59 -5.36
N ASP A 20 11.73 18.97 -4.73
CA ASP A 20 11.98 17.52 -4.80
C ASP A 20 11.47 16.77 -3.57
N LEU A 21 11.16 17.46 -2.46
CA LEU A 21 10.83 16.84 -1.18
C LEU A 21 9.42 17.20 -0.74
N THR A 22 8.57 16.21 -0.64
CA THR A 22 7.18 16.34 -0.21
C THR A 22 6.92 15.49 1.03
N TRP A 23 6.27 16.06 2.02
CA TRP A 23 5.70 15.37 3.16
C TRP A 23 4.20 15.33 3.04
N GLY A 24 3.62 14.14 3.12
CA GLY A 24 2.18 13.91 3.09
C GLY A 24 1.65 13.31 4.37
N THR A 25 0.43 13.64 4.73
CA THR A 25 -0.32 12.96 5.79
C THR A 25 -1.77 12.79 5.36
N ALA A 26 -2.35 11.66 5.74
CA ALA A 26 -3.73 11.36 5.40
C ALA A 26 -4.45 10.67 6.56
N TRP A 27 -5.72 10.96 6.65
CA TRP A 27 -6.66 10.27 7.53
C TRP A 27 -7.79 9.69 6.69
N ASN A 28 -8.14 8.44 6.97
CA ASN A 28 -9.25 7.75 6.35
C ASN A 28 -10.15 7.17 7.44
N TYR A 29 -11.43 7.43 7.34
CA TYR A 29 -12.47 6.83 8.17
C TYR A 29 -13.37 5.95 7.30
N THR A 30 -13.66 4.76 7.80
CA THR A 30 -14.62 3.86 7.15
C THR A 30 -15.50 3.21 8.19
N ARG A 31 -16.81 3.32 7.99
CA ARG A 31 -17.82 2.57 8.74
C ARG A 31 -18.27 1.37 7.92
N ALA A 32 -18.25 0.20 8.55
CA ALA A 32 -18.60 -1.04 7.88
C ALA A 32 -19.51 -1.90 8.75
N GLU A 33 -20.37 -2.66 8.10
CA GLU A 33 -21.25 -3.65 8.72
C GLU A 33 -20.90 -5.04 8.21
N MET A 34 -20.76 -5.97 9.14
CA MET A 34 -20.64 -7.38 8.81
C MET A 34 -22.03 -8.02 8.84
N ARG A 35 -22.42 -8.62 7.71
CA ARG A 35 -23.63 -9.39 7.59
C ARG A 35 -23.38 -10.84 7.98
N GLY A 36 -24.00 -11.28 9.05
CA GLY A 36 -24.00 -12.63 9.59
C GLY A 36 -25.18 -12.78 10.56
N ASN A 37 -25.16 -13.81 11.40
CA ASN A 37 -26.22 -14.04 12.41
C ASN A 37 -26.34 -12.90 13.43
N THR A 38 -25.34 -12.05 13.55
CA THR A 38 -25.35 -10.80 14.31
C THR A 38 -24.73 -9.71 13.47
N SER A 39 -25.50 -8.67 13.12
CA SER A 39 -24.95 -7.49 12.45
C SER A 39 -24.14 -6.69 13.45
N LYS A 40 -22.82 -6.63 13.25
CA LYS A 40 -21.91 -5.75 13.99
C LYS A 40 -21.44 -4.63 13.09
N THR A 41 -21.46 -3.40 13.61
CA THR A 41 -20.88 -2.24 12.96
C THR A 41 -19.49 -2.01 13.51
N TYR A 42 -18.56 -1.70 12.62
CA TYR A 42 -17.15 -1.41 12.95
C TYR A 42 -16.77 -0.07 12.36
N ASP A 43 -16.07 0.72 13.13
CA ASP A 43 -15.48 1.97 12.71
C ASP A 43 -13.96 1.75 12.58
N GLN A 44 -13.44 2.01 11.39
CA GLN A 44 -12.02 1.90 11.08
C GLN A 44 -11.45 3.29 10.83
N ASN A 45 -10.36 3.61 11.52
CA ASN A 45 -9.56 4.79 11.24
C ASN A 45 -8.18 4.37 10.77
N ILE A 46 -7.69 5.05 9.76
CA ILE A 46 -6.33 4.90 9.27
C ILE A 46 -5.71 6.29 9.25
N VAL A 47 -4.57 6.42 9.91
CA VAL A 47 -3.75 7.64 9.88
C VAL A 47 -2.41 7.25 9.32
N GLY A 48 -1.99 7.93 8.26
CA GLY A 48 -0.70 7.67 7.62
C GLY A 48 0.06 8.95 7.35
N THR A 49 1.37 8.82 7.27
CA THR A 49 2.29 9.87 6.85
C THR A 49 3.37 9.28 5.96
N ALA A 50 3.82 10.06 4.99
CA ALA A 50 4.88 9.64 4.09
C ALA A 50 5.77 10.83 3.72
N LEU A 51 7.05 10.53 3.49
CA LEU A 51 8.02 11.43 2.92
C LEU A 51 8.39 10.90 1.54
N SER A 52 8.31 11.75 0.53
CA SER A 52 8.73 11.44 -0.85
C SER A 52 9.81 12.42 -1.28
N TRP A 53 10.93 11.88 -1.73
CA TRP A 53 12.07 12.66 -2.23
C TRP A 53 12.44 12.20 -3.63
N LYS A 54 12.49 13.15 -4.58
CA LYS A 54 12.67 12.88 -6.02
C LYS A 54 13.80 13.72 -6.62
N PRO A 55 15.05 13.56 -6.16
CA PRO A 55 16.16 14.28 -6.74
C PRO A 55 16.52 13.70 -8.11
N ASP A 56 16.59 14.54 -9.14
CA ASP A 56 16.90 14.16 -10.53
C ASP A 56 16.05 12.98 -11.03
N ASN A 57 16.70 11.85 -11.29
CA ASN A 57 16.09 10.62 -11.77
C ASN A 57 15.77 9.60 -10.67
N TRP A 58 16.07 9.93 -9.42
CA TRP A 58 15.75 9.07 -8.28
C TRP A 58 14.34 9.30 -7.75
N THR A 59 13.76 8.26 -7.19
CA THR A 59 12.54 8.35 -6.40
C THR A 59 12.74 7.55 -5.13
N PHE A 60 12.59 8.20 -3.99
CA PHE A 60 12.58 7.58 -2.68
C PHE A 60 11.28 7.90 -1.98
N SER A 61 10.69 6.92 -1.32
CA SER A 61 9.61 7.20 -0.38
C SER A 61 9.71 6.33 0.86
N LEU A 62 9.29 6.90 1.98
CA LEU A 62 9.18 6.23 3.26
C LEU A 62 7.88 6.68 3.89
N GLY A 63 6.99 5.74 4.19
CA GLY A 63 5.71 6.01 4.80
C GLY A 63 5.41 5.06 5.95
N GLY A 64 4.50 5.49 6.81
CA GLY A 64 4.00 4.65 7.86
C GLY A 64 2.63 5.08 8.32
N GLY A 65 1.92 4.19 8.99
CA GLY A 65 0.57 4.48 9.43
C GLY A 65 0.10 3.61 10.58
N TRP A 66 -0.92 4.12 11.23
CA TRP A 66 -1.70 3.42 12.22
C TRP A 66 -3.06 3.06 11.67
N TYR A 67 -3.44 1.81 11.85
CA TYR A 67 -4.69 1.22 11.38
C TYR A 67 -5.50 0.76 12.59
N GLN A 68 -6.50 1.50 12.96
CA GLN A 68 -7.45 1.08 13.99
C GLN A 68 -8.48 0.13 13.39
N ASN A 69 -8.72 -0.99 14.04
CA ASN A 69 -9.65 -2.03 13.59
C ASN A 69 -9.33 -2.51 12.15
N PHE A 70 -8.06 -2.78 11.86
CA PHE A 70 -7.64 -3.24 10.55
C PHE A 70 -8.28 -4.58 10.19
N MET A 71 -8.92 -4.62 9.05
CA MET A 71 -9.66 -5.78 8.58
C MET A 71 -8.73 -6.76 7.87
N THR A 72 -8.70 -8.01 8.33
CA THR A 72 -8.06 -9.10 7.61
C THR A 72 -9.01 -9.78 6.65
N THR A 73 -8.51 -10.18 5.49
CA THR A 73 -9.26 -11.04 4.55
C THR A 73 -9.32 -12.49 5.00
N LYS A 74 -8.48 -12.90 5.95
CA LYS A 74 -8.43 -14.26 6.47
C LYS A 74 -9.37 -14.39 7.67
N LYS A 75 -10.32 -15.31 7.56
CA LYS A 75 -11.27 -15.62 8.61
C LYS A 75 -10.54 -16.20 9.84
N VAL A 76 -10.47 -15.44 10.91
CA VAL A 76 -9.82 -15.85 12.17
C VAL A 76 -10.78 -16.64 13.05
N SER A 77 -12.04 -16.20 13.10
CA SER A 77 -13.14 -16.93 13.72
C SER A 77 -14.46 -16.58 13.04
N VAL A 78 -15.53 -17.28 13.39
CA VAL A 78 -16.88 -16.99 12.83
C VAL A 78 -17.33 -15.56 13.15
N ASN A 79 -16.73 -14.96 14.18
CA ASN A 79 -17.14 -13.66 14.71
C ASN A 79 -16.16 -12.51 14.46
N ASP A 80 -14.88 -12.81 14.06
CA ASP A 80 -13.83 -11.81 14.02
C ASP A 80 -13.21 -11.70 12.64
N TYR A 81 -13.62 -10.65 11.92
CA TYR A 81 -12.98 -10.19 10.68
C TYR A 81 -11.99 -9.06 10.92
N PHE A 82 -11.97 -8.48 12.12
CA PHE A 82 -11.02 -7.46 12.50
C PHE A 82 -9.91 -8.11 13.32
N ALA A 83 -8.71 -8.01 12.82
CA ALA A 83 -7.55 -8.59 13.47
C ALA A 83 -7.07 -7.74 14.67
N GLY A 84 -7.54 -6.53 14.80
CA GLY A 84 -7.14 -5.56 15.82
C GLY A 84 -6.49 -4.34 15.20
N ASP A 85 -5.82 -3.56 16.04
CA ASP A 85 -5.06 -2.41 15.57
C ASP A 85 -3.71 -2.88 15.03
N ALA A 86 -3.24 -2.19 14.01
CA ALA A 86 -1.97 -2.49 13.35
C ALA A 86 -1.19 -1.20 13.07
N TRP A 87 0.10 -1.32 12.93
CA TRP A 87 0.91 -0.30 12.30
C TRP A 87 1.52 -0.85 11.01
N GLY A 88 1.79 0.02 10.08
CA GLY A 88 2.43 -0.30 8.81
C GLY A 88 3.59 0.62 8.53
N LEU A 89 4.58 0.10 7.85
CA LEU A 89 5.69 0.83 7.28
C LEU A 89 5.79 0.43 5.80
N GLU A 90 6.02 1.40 4.93
CA GLU A 90 6.26 1.17 3.51
C GLU A 90 7.46 1.98 3.05
N TYR A 91 8.19 1.46 2.06
CA TYR A 91 9.31 2.15 1.47
C TYR A 91 9.47 1.81 -0.01
N PHE A 92 10.05 2.73 -0.74
CA PHE A 92 10.32 2.62 -2.16
C PHE A 92 11.63 3.32 -2.51
N ALA A 93 12.41 2.72 -3.40
CA ALA A 93 13.58 3.33 -4.00
C ALA A 93 13.67 2.90 -5.48
N GLY A 94 13.73 3.86 -6.39
CA GLY A 94 13.82 3.58 -7.82
C GLY A 94 14.67 4.61 -8.56
N TYR A 95 15.25 4.21 -9.68
CA TYR A 95 15.99 5.09 -10.56
C TYR A 95 15.40 5.04 -11.97
N THR A 96 15.08 6.19 -12.54
CA THR A 96 14.48 6.33 -13.86
C THR A 96 15.56 6.55 -14.92
N PHE A 97 15.69 5.62 -15.84
CA PHE A 97 16.51 5.76 -17.04
C PHE A 97 15.64 6.33 -18.16
N PRO A 98 15.83 7.58 -18.61
CA PRO A 98 15.14 8.09 -19.79
C PRO A 98 15.67 7.35 -21.04
N VAL A 99 14.76 6.87 -21.86
CA VAL A 99 15.11 6.12 -23.11
C VAL A 99 14.72 6.92 -24.34
N GLY A 100 13.47 7.33 -24.47
CA GLY A 100 12.98 8.18 -25.56
C GLY A 100 13.03 7.53 -26.95
N GLN A 101 12.93 6.20 -27.03
CA GLN A 101 13.00 5.46 -28.29
C GLN A 101 11.90 4.41 -28.39
N TYR A 102 11.36 4.18 -29.59
CA TYR A 102 10.39 3.11 -29.90
C TYR A 102 9.16 3.05 -28.97
N ALA A 103 8.53 4.19 -28.71
CA ALA A 103 7.41 4.33 -27.79
C ALA A 103 7.73 4.04 -26.31
N LEU A 104 8.98 3.79 -25.97
CA LEU A 104 9.46 3.62 -24.60
C LEU A 104 10.06 4.95 -24.10
N LYS A 105 9.40 5.58 -23.12
CA LYS A 105 9.85 6.84 -22.52
C LYS A 105 10.96 6.63 -21.52
N SER A 106 10.75 5.67 -20.63
CA SER A 106 11.70 5.40 -19.56
C SER A 106 11.58 3.97 -19.04
N VAL A 107 12.63 3.54 -18.37
CA VAL A 107 12.71 2.30 -17.62
C VAL A 107 13.11 2.64 -16.18
N GLN A 108 12.41 2.10 -15.20
CA GLN A 108 12.69 2.33 -13.79
C GLN A 108 12.80 1.00 -13.05
N PRO A 109 14.01 0.47 -12.82
CA PRO A 109 14.23 -0.55 -11.81
C PRO A 109 13.96 0.06 -10.42
N TYR A 110 13.37 -0.74 -9.55
CA TYR A 110 13.04 -0.31 -8.20
C TYR A 110 13.09 -1.44 -7.18
N PHE A 111 13.22 -1.04 -5.94
CA PHE A 111 13.05 -1.84 -4.75
C PHE A 111 11.96 -1.23 -3.90
N MET A 112 11.09 -2.06 -3.36
CA MET A 112 10.03 -1.61 -2.47
C MET A 112 9.77 -2.64 -1.37
N GLY A 113 9.08 -2.22 -0.34
CA GLY A 113 8.58 -3.14 0.64
C GLY A 113 7.58 -2.50 1.56
N ASP A 114 6.87 -3.37 2.24
CA ASP A 114 5.98 -3.01 3.31
C ASP A 114 6.08 -3.98 4.48
N ARG A 115 5.70 -3.49 5.65
CA ARG A 115 5.57 -4.29 6.86
C ARG A 115 4.29 -3.90 7.57
N ILE A 116 3.48 -4.88 7.91
CA ILE A 116 2.28 -4.72 8.73
C ILE A 116 2.39 -5.62 9.95
N GLU A 117 2.18 -5.02 11.12
CA GLU A 117 2.21 -5.71 12.41
C GLU A 117 0.99 -5.35 13.24
N TYR A 118 0.27 -6.36 13.71
CA TYR A 118 -0.84 -6.17 14.64
C TYR A 118 -0.32 -6.06 16.06
N VAL A 119 -0.76 -5.02 16.78
CA VAL A 119 -0.30 -4.72 18.15
C VAL A 119 -1.28 -5.20 19.21
N ASN A 120 -2.53 -5.42 18.83
CA ASN A 120 -3.55 -6.02 19.68
C ASN A 120 -4.45 -6.94 18.86
N GLY A 121 -5.13 -7.86 19.52
CA GLY A 121 -5.96 -8.86 18.85
C GLY A 121 -5.13 -10.07 18.41
N ARG A 122 -5.03 -10.30 17.10
CA ARG A 122 -4.30 -11.42 16.54
C ARG A 122 -2.80 -11.10 16.44
N ASN A 123 -1.96 -12.02 16.90
CA ASN A 123 -0.53 -11.92 16.61
C ASN A 123 -0.28 -12.22 15.12
N TYR A 124 -0.03 -11.19 14.34
CA TYR A 124 0.23 -11.28 12.92
C TYR A 124 1.29 -10.27 12.50
N LEU A 125 2.27 -10.76 11.78
CA LEU A 125 3.30 -9.96 11.13
C LEU A 125 3.40 -10.39 9.67
N ARG A 126 3.46 -9.43 8.79
CA ARG A 126 3.78 -9.62 7.37
C ARG A 126 4.81 -8.59 6.95
N THR A 127 5.82 -9.04 6.24
CA THR A 127 6.82 -8.20 5.58
C THR A 127 6.94 -8.65 4.14
N ASP A 128 6.71 -7.75 3.22
CA ASP A 128 6.90 -7.94 1.79
C ASP A 128 8.09 -7.09 1.34
N ASN A 129 8.99 -7.68 0.57
CA ASN A 129 10.08 -6.98 -0.10
C ASN A 129 10.00 -7.31 -1.58
N GLY A 130 9.98 -6.29 -2.43
CA GLY A 130 9.84 -6.45 -3.87
C GLY A 130 11.01 -5.86 -4.63
N VAL A 131 11.43 -6.54 -5.68
CA VAL A 131 12.28 -5.98 -6.72
C VAL A 131 11.49 -5.95 -8.01
N GLY A 132 11.54 -4.84 -8.72
CA GLY A 132 10.72 -4.68 -9.91
C GLY A 132 11.36 -3.80 -10.96
N ILE A 133 10.70 -3.78 -12.10
CA ILE A 133 11.04 -2.92 -13.22
C ILE A 133 9.75 -2.35 -13.81
N SER A 134 9.72 -1.04 -14.03
CA SER A 134 8.61 -0.33 -14.65
C SER A 134 9.03 0.20 -16.02
N PHE A 135 8.19 0.01 -17.01
CA PHE A 135 8.34 0.51 -18.37
C PHE A 135 7.27 1.56 -18.62
N GLN A 136 7.67 2.82 -18.71
CA GLN A 136 6.78 3.89 -19.11
C GLN A 136 6.75 4.01 -20.61
N LEU A 137 5.58 3.82 -21.20
CA LEU A 137 5.35 3.89 -22.64
C LEU A 137 4.73 5.24 -23.02
N ASP A 138 4.68 5.51 -24.34
CA ASP A 138 3.91 6.63 -24.88
C ASP A 138 2.42 6.50 -24.55
N TYR A 139 1.70 7.60 -24.67
CA TYR A 139 0.25 7.67 -24.45
C TYR A 139 -0.20 7.28 -23.02
N GLY A 140 0.67 7.42 -22.02
CA GLY A 140 0.30 7.19 -20.61
C GLY A 140 0.26 5.71 -20.18
N PHE A 141 0.68 4.78 -21.02
CA PHE A 141 0.74 3.38 -20.61
C PHE A 141 1.99 3.09 -19.78
N ARG A 142 1.81 2.25 -18.77
CA ARG A 142 2.90 1.73 -17.93
C ARG A 142 2.73 0.23 -17.70
N VAL A 143 3.82 -0.50 -17.84
CA VAL A 143 3.89 -1.94 -17.53
C VAL A 143 4.90 -2.12 -16.41
N ASP A 144 4.47 -2.74 -15.31
CA ASP A 144 5.33 -3.08 -14.19
C ASP A 144 5.45 -4.60 -14.10
N TYR A 145 6.67 -5.09 -13.89
CA TYR A 145 6.93 -6.45 -13.44
C TYR A 145 7.61 -6.41 -12.06
N GLU A 146 7.16 -7.24 -11.14
CA GLU A 146 7.64 -7.24 -9.77
C GLU A 146 7.68 -8.66 -9.23
N HIS A 147 8.77 -8.99 -8.55
CA HIS A 147 8.90 -10.19 -7.73
C HIS A 147 8.88 -9.78 -6.26
N VAL A 148 7.94 -10.33 -5.48
CA VAL A 148 7.74 -10.03 -4.08
C VAL A 148 8.11 -11.24 -3.23
N PHE A 149 9.06 -11.04 -2.34
CA PHE A 149 9.45 -11.98 -1.29
C PHE A 149 8.60 -11.71 -0.05
N THR A 150 7.81 -12.69 0.36
CA THR A 150 6.88 -12.53 1.48
C THR A 150 7.33 -13.33 2.69
N SER A 151 7.46 -12.67 3.83
CA SER A 151 7.60 -13.30 5.14
C SER A 151 6.38 -12.97 6.00
N SER A 152 5.63 -13.97 6.41
CA SER A 152 4.43 -13.76 7.21
C SER A 152 4.17 -14.89 8.19
N THR A 153 3.45 -14.59 9.27
CA THR A 153 2.97 -15.61 10.23
C THR A 153 2.02 -16.63 9.61
N ASP A 154 1.45 -16.32 8.43
CA ASP A 154 0.54 -17.21 7.71
C ASP A 154 1.21 -18.05 6.62
N ASN A 155 2.54 -18.00 6.51
CA ASN A 155 3.33 -18.72 5.50
C ASN A 155 2.83 -18.44 4.06
N LEU A 156 2.57 -17.18 3.75
CA LEU A 156 2.30 -16.75 2.37
C LEU A 156 3.60 -16.90 1.57
N GLY A 157 3.49 -17.48 0.38
CA GLY A 157 4.64 -17.63 -0.52
C GLY A 157 4.95 -16.36 -1.30
N ASP A 158 6.11 -16.37 -1.96
CA ASP A 158 6.53 -15.32 -2.86
C ASP A 158 5.58 -15.19 -4.06
N MET A 159 5.52 -13.99 -4.64
CA MET A 159 4.61 -13.68 -5.72
C MET A 159 5.33 -12.99 -6.88
N ASN A 160 4.88 -13.27 -8.10
CA ASN A 160 5.20 -12.49 -9.29
C ASN A 160 3.98 -11.69 -9.70
N LEU A 161 4.16 -10.41 -9.91
CA LEU A 161 3.10 -9.49 -10.29
C LEU A 161 3.43 -8.83 -11.63
N VAL A 162 2.43 -8.78 -12.51
CA VAL A 162 2.46 -7.96 -13.72
C VAL A 162 1.30 -7.00 -13.63
N ARG A 163 1.57 -5.71 -13.78
CA ARG A 163 0.54 -4.67 -13.74
C ARG A 163 0.58 -3.87 -15.04
N LEU A 164 -0.58 -3.65 -15.62
CA LEU A 164 -0.77 -2.69 -16.68
C LEU A 164 -1.53 -1.50 -16.12
N ARG A 165 -1.01 -0.30 -16.30
CA ARG A 165 -1.62 0.95 -15.87
C ARG A 165 -1.78 1.90 -17.04
N TYR A 166 -2.74 2.76 -16.93
CA TYR A 166 -2.96 3.86 -17.85
C TYR A 166 -3.16 5.14 -17.04
N ASP A 167 -2.29 6.11 -17.25
CA ASP A 167 -2.33 7.41 -16.59
C ASP A 167 -3.00 8.40 -17.55
N PHE A 168 -4.15 8.96 -17.13
CA PHE A 168 -4.97 9.91 -17.91
C PHE A 168 -4.37 11.32 -17.92
#